data_f2d16e21f877a82dd9928900be5393f0
#
_entry.id   f2d16e21f877a82dd9928900be5393f0
#
_cell.length_a   1.000
_cell.length_b   1.000
_cell.length_c   1.000
_cell.angle_alpha   90.00
_cell.angle_beta   90.00
_cell.angle_gamma   90.00
#
_symmetry.space_group_name_H-M   'P 1'
#
loop_
_entity.id
_entity.type
_entity.pdbx_description
1 polymer ?
#
loop_
_entity_poly.entity_id
_entity_poly.type
_entity_poly.pdbx_seq_one_letter_code
_entity_poly.pdbx_strand_id
1 'polypeptide(L)'
;MRITLAGSRHFGVTTLQMLRQHGVDVVRVVVADAEDRLAEAARTAGIEVAVQANPKLVVASEIAPATDLIVTAHSHARISKEALAAARLGGVGYHPSLLPRHRGIAAVEWTIRAKDPIAGGTVYHLADRMDAGAIAAQDWCFVGKDETARQLWERALAPMGQRLLAEVIDYAKTHGALPARPQDEQFATKAPALAD
;
A
#
# COMPACT_ATOMS: atom_id res chain seq x y z
N MET A 1 6.08 2.23 17.68
CA MET A 1 6.40 2.59 16.27
C MET A 1 5.37 3.59 15.81
N ARG A 2 5.81 4.71 15.27
CA ARG A 2 4.97 5.81 14.78
C ARG A 2 4.82 5.73 13.27
N ILE A 3 3.58 5.78 12.78
CA ILE A 3 3.27 5.62 11.34
C ILE A 3 2.52 6.85 10.82
N THR A 4 2.91 7.32 9.64
CA THR A 4 2.05 8.14 8.77
C THR A 4 1.41 7.21 7.73
N LEU A 5 0.07 7.16 7.70
CA LEU A 5 -0.70 6.36 6.75
C LEU A 5 -1.20 7.27 5.61
N ALA A 6 -0.78 6.99 4.38
CA ALA A 6 -1.32 7.66 3.19
C ALA A 6 -2.24 6.71 2.43
N GLY A 7 -3.48 7.11 2.16
CA GLY A 7 -4.40 6.19 1.50
C GLY A 7 -5.78 6.73 1.27
N SER A 8 -6.69 5.82 0.92
CA SER A 8 -8.08 6.17 0.64
C SER A 8 -9.04 5.00 0.76
N ARG A 9 -10.32 5.30 0.75
CA ARG A 9 -11.43 4.36 0.63
C ARG A 9 -11.45 3.28 1.72
N HIS A 10 -12.17 2.19 1.45
CA HIS A 10 -12.36 1.10 2.42
C HIS A 10 -11.04 0.41 2.82
N PHE A 11 -10.15 0.17 1.85
CA PHE A 11 -8.87 -0.49 2.15
C PHE A 11 -7.98 0.37 3.05
N GLY A 12 -7.99 1.70 2.88
CA GLY A 12 -7.34 2.63 3.80
C GLY A 12 -7.91 2.55 5.22
N VAL A 13 -9.24 2.52 5.35
CA VAL A 13 -9.92 2.41 6.66
C VAL A 13 -9.57 1.10 7.36
N THR A 14 -9.64 -0.03 6.66
CA THR A 14 -9.28 -1.34 7.25
C THR A 14 -7.81 -1.42 7.61
N THR A 15 -6.93 -0.78 6.83
CA THR A 15 -5.50 -0.67 7.17
C THR A 15 -5.29 0.17 8.44
N LEU A 16 -5.98 1.29 8.59
CA LEU A 16 -5.93 2.10 9.81
C LEU A 16 -6.35 1.27 11.04
N GLN A 17 -7.44 0.53 10.92
CA GLN A 17 -7.94 -0.34 11.99
C GLN A 17 -6.93 -1.44 12.35
N MET A 18 -6.39 -2.12 11.33
CA MET A 18 -5.36 -3.16 11.51
C MET A 18 -4.12 -2.60 12.21
N LEU A 19 -3.57 -1.47 11.77
CA LEU A 19 -2.41 -0.84 12.40
C LEU A 19 -2.64 -0.56 13.88
N ARG A 20 -3.80 -0.03 14.25
CA ARG A 20 -4.17 0.24 15.65
C ARG A 20 -4.30 -1.06 16.47
N GLN A 21 -4.90 -2.11 15.91
CA GLN A 21 -5.01 -3.43 16.56
C GLN A 21 -3.63 -4.06 16.81
N HIS A 22 -2.64 -3.81 15.94
CA HIS A 22 -1.25 -4.23 16.13
C HIS A 22 -0.43 -3.31 17.06
N GLY A 23 -1.09 -2.40 17.78
CA GLY A 23 -0.44 -1.52 18.76
C GLY A 23 0.51 -0.51 18.15
N VAL A 24 0.20 -0.04 16.93
CA VAL A 24 0.95 0.99 16.22
C VAL A 24 0.33 2.36 16.49
N ASP A 25 1.16 3.35 16.72
CA ASP A 25 0.77 4.74 16.87
C ASP A 25 0.65 5.38 15.47
N VAL A 26 -0.58 5.44 14.92
CA VAL A 26 -0.84 6.16 13.67
C VAL A 26 -0.97 7.64 14.02
N VAL A 27 0.07 8.40 13.74
CA VAL A 27 0.20 9.81 14.16
C VAL A 27 -0.38 10.80 13.17
N ARG A 28 -0.51 10.39 11.90
CA ARG A 28 -1.15 11.20 10.85
C ARG A 28 -1.69 10.31 9.74
N VAL A 29 -2.82 10.72 9.20
CA VAL A 29 -3.38 10.16 7.96
C VAL A 29 -3.29 11.21 6.86
N VAL A 30 -2.82 10.82 5.68
CA VAL A 30 -2.68 11.66 4.49
C VAL A 30 -3.67 11.19 3.45
N VAL A 31 -4.52 12.08 2.95
CA VAL A 31 -5.57 11.79 1.97
C VAL A 31 -5.54 12.78 0.81
N ALA A 32 -6.00 12.36 -0.36
CA ALA A 32 -6.18 13.28 -1.50
C ALA A 32 -7.46 14.10 -1.41
N ASP A 33 -8.48 13.59 -0.69
CA ASP A 33 -9.79 14.22 -0.53
C ASP A 33 -10.15 14.28 0.96
N ALA A 34 -10.52 15.48 1.42
CA ALA A 34 -10.91 15.73 2.81
C ALA A 34 -12.17 14.95 3.23
N GLU A 35 -13.02 14.58 2.28
CA GLU A 35 -14.26 13.84 2.50
C GLU A 35 -14.10 12.31 2.30
N ASP A 36 -12.86 11.83 2.10
CA ASP A 36 -12.59 10.40 2.00
C ASP A 36 -12.94 9.66 3.30
N ARG A 37 -13.45 8.45 3.19
CA ARG A 37 -13.82 7.59 4.33
C ARG A 37 -12.66 7.37 5.30
N LEU A 38 -11.41 7.34 4.80
CA LEU A 38 -10.24 7.22 5.65
C LEU A 38 -10.02 8.50 6.48
N ALA A 39 -10.27 9.68 5.90
CA ALA A 39 -10.19 10.95 6.63
C ALA A 39 -11.25 11.01 7.75
N GLU A 40 -12.47 10.59 7.47
CA GLU A 40 -13.55 10.50 8.47
C GLU A 40 -13.18 9.53 9.61
N ALA A 41 -12.70 8.34 9.27
CA ALA A 41 -12.27 7.34 10.26
C ALA A 41 -11.10 7.84 11.12
N ALA A 42 -10.15 8.57 10.53
CA ALA A 42 -9.03 9.16 11.25
C ALA A 42 -9.49 10.26 12.23
N ARG A 43 -10.36 11.17 11.78
CA ARG A 43 -10.94 12.22 12.66
C ARG A 43 -11.72 11.62 13.83
N THR A 44 -12.55 10.60 13.57
CA THR A 44 -13.29 9.87 14.60
C THR A 44 -12.35 9.22 15.62
N ALA A 45 -11.18 8.77 15.17
CA ALA A 45 -10.16 8.19 16.02
C ALA A 45 -9.25 9.22 16.73
N GLY A 46 -9.46 10.52 16.52
CA GLY A 46 -8.65 11.61 17.07
C GLY A 46 -7.25 11.71 16.41
N ILE A 47 -7.10 11.19 15.18
CA ILE A 47 -5.84 11.20 14.44
C ILE A 47 -5.82 12.42 13.51
N GLU A 48 -4.67 13.10 13.45
CA GLU A 48 -4.46 14.24 12.55
C GLU A 48 -4.64 13.83 11.09
N VAL A 49 -5.37 14.64 10.32
CA VAL A 49 -5.59 14.44 8.88
C VAL A 49 -4.90 15.56 8.11
N ALA A 50 -4.00 15.20 7.21
CA ALA A 50 -3.41 16.08 6.22
C ALA A 50 -4.06 15.81 4.84
N VAL A 51 -4.51 16.88 4.19
CA VAL A 51 -5.00 16.79 2.81
C VAL A 51 -3.87 17.18 1.86
N GLN A 52 -3.62 16.31 0.88
CA GLN A 52 -2.54 16.52 -0.08
C GLN A 52 -2.75 17.81 -0.90
N ALA A 53 -1.71 18.63 -0.98
CA ALA A 53 -1.71 19.79 -1.88
C ALA A 53 -1.74 19.38 -3.36
N ASN A 54 -1.14 18.23 -3.68
CA ASN A 54 -1.17 17.61 -4.99
C ASN A 54 -1.66 16.15 -4.87
N PRO A 55 -2.82 15.79 -5.43
CA PRO A 55 -3.37 14.44 -5.29
C PRO A 55 -2.50 13.33 -5.91
N LYS A 56 -1.46 13.69 -6.68
CA LYS A 56 -0.53 12.74 -7.31
C LYS A 56 0.82 12.63 -6.58
N LEU A 57 1.04 13.42 -5.51
CA LEU A 57 2.32 13.47 -4.81
C LEU A 57 2.15 13.77 -3.33
N VAL A 58 2.71 12.93 -2.48
CA VAL A 58 2.87 13.20 -1.04
C VAL A 58 4.27 13.79 -0.82
N VAL A 59 4.33 14.93 -0.15
CA VAL A 59 5.58 15.65 0.13
C VAL A 59 5.97 15.60 1.60
N ALA A 60 7.21 15.96 1.92
CA ALA A 60 7.75 15.83 3.27
C ALA A 60 6.96 16.59 4.36
N SER A 61 6.36 17.74 4.04
CA SER A 61 5.53 18.52 4.96
C SER A 61 4.23 17.82 5.37
N GLU A 62 3.78 16.85 4.58
CA GLU A 62 2.59 16.04 4.86
C GLU A 62 2.90 14.83 5.75
N ILE A 63 4.19 14.52 5.96
CA ILE A 63 4.63 13.45 6.88
C ILE A 63 4.73 14.02 8.29
N ALA A 64 4.17 13.30 9.26
CA ALA A 64 4.25 13.73 10.66
C ALA A 64 5.70 13.67 11.17
N PRO A 65 6.11 14.63 12.03
CA PRO A 65 7.42 14.57 12.67
C PRO A 65 7.63 13.25 13.43
N ALA A 66 8.87 12.76 13.44
CA ALA A 66 9.25 11.51 14.08
C ALA A 66 8.46 10.28 13.60
N THR A 67 8.02 10.26 12.35
CA THR A 67 7.47 9.07 11.70
C THR A 67 8.56 8.01 11.56
N ASP A 68 8.30 6.79 12.03
CA ASP A 68 9.19 5.66 11.81
C ASP A 68 9.02 5.08 10.40
N LEU A 69 7.77 4.95 9.94
CA LEU A 69 7.43 4.30 8.68
C LEU A 69 6.24 4.99 8.03
N ILE A 70 6.31 5.17 6.71
CA ILE A 70 5.17 5.54 5.88
C ILE A 70 4.51 4.26 5.38
N VAL A 71 3.19 4.15 5.53
CA VAL A 71 2.40 3.04 4.95
C VAL A 71 1.46 3.61 3.90
N THR A 72 1.43 3.03 2.70
CA THR A 72 0.43 3.39 1.69
C THR A 72 -0.60 2.29 1.50
N ALA A 73 -1.89 2.67 1.52
CA ALA A 73 -3.03 1.77 1.40
C ALA A 73 -4.07 2.35 0.43
N HIS A 74 -4.14 1.82 -0.79
CA HIS A 74 -4.97 2.34 -1.87
C HIS A 74 -4.67 3.82 -2.15
N SER A 75 -3.39 4.13 -2.32
CA SER A 75 -2.92 5.45 -2.73
C SER A 75 -2.39 5.39 -4.16
N HIS A 76 -2.83 6.32 -5.00
CA HIS A 76 -2.29 6.51 -6.35
C HIS A 76 -1.23 7.63 -6.41
N ALA A 77 -0.97 8.27 -5.28
CA ALA A 77 0.06 9.29 -5.15
C ALA A 77 1.45 8.66 -5.03
N ARG A 78 2.43 9.24 -5.70
CA ARG A 78 3.84 8.96 -5.42
C ARG A 78 4.23 9.58 -4.09
N ILE A 79 5.15 8.95 -3.40
CA ILE A 79 5.77 9.53 -2.20
C ILE A 79 7.11 10.13 -2.62
N SER A 80 7.35 11.41 -2.34
CA SER A 80 8.60 12.07 -2.73
C SER A 80 9.81 11.47 -1.98
N LYS A 81 11.00 11.63 -2.54
CA LYS A 81 12.25 11.17 -1.88
C LYS A 81 12.43 11.81 -0.51
N GLU A 82 12.12 13.09 -0.43
CA GLU A 82 12.21 13.88 0.81
C GLU A 82 11.20 13.38 1.84
N ALA A 83 10.00 12.99 1.41
CA ALA A 83 9.00 12.40 2.29
C ALA A 83 9.47 11.01 2.79
N LEU A 84 10.00 10.16 1.93
CA LEU A 84 10.57 8.86 2.34
C LEU A 84 11.75 9.04 3.31
N ALA A 85 12.61 10.03 3.06
CA ALA A 85 13.75 10.32 3.94
C ALA A 85 13.34 10.91 5.30
N ALA A 86 12.13 11.47 5.42
CA ALA A 86 11.59 11.96 6.69
C ALA A 86 11.15 10.83 7.64
N ALA A 87 11.04 9.60 7.15
CA ALA A 87 10.70 8.43 7.96
C ALA A 87 11.93 7.52 8.13
N ARG A 88 12.20 7.10 9.36
CA ARG A 88 13.40 6.33 9.73
C ARG A 88 13.55 5.02 8.91
N LEU A 89 12.43 4.36 8.59
CA LEU A 89 12.38 3.11 7.80
C LEU A 89 11.90 3.35 6.37
N GLY A 90 11.77 4.61 5.94
CA GLY A 90 11.20 4.93 4.64
C GLY A 90 9.72 4.61 4.56
N GLY A 91 9.29 3.87 3.54
CA GLY A 91 7.88 3.57 3.35
C GLY A 91 7.63 2.23 2.66
N VAL A 92 6.47 1.65 2.94
CA VAL A 92 5.94 0.45 2.27
C VAL A 92 4.53 0.68 1.75
N GLY A 93 4.19 -0.04 0.69
CA GLY A 93 2.85 -0.05 0.13
C GLY A 93 2.40 -1.47 -0.19
N TYR A 94 1.09 -1.67 -0.29
CA TYR A 94 0.52 -2.91 -0.81
C TYR A 94 0.15 -2.75 -2.27
N HIS A 95 0.60 -3.69 -3.11
CA HIS A 95 0.25 -3.79 -4.52
C HIS A 95 -0.42 -5.15 -4.80
N PRO A 96 -1.62 -5.19 -5.42
CA PRO A 96 -2.39 -6.41 -5.60
C PRO A 96 -1.93 -7.21 -6.82
N SER A 97 -0.65 -7.52 -6.89
CA SER A 97 -0.07 -8.46 -7.86
C SER A 97 1.16 -9.15 -7.29
N LEU A 98 1.60 -10.21 -7.96
CA LEU A 98 2.90 -10.84 -7.75
C LEU A 98 3.99 -10.00 -8.42
N LEU A 99 4.45 -8.92 -7.78
CA LEU A 99 5.54 -8.11 -8.31
C LEU A 99 6.77 -8.98 -8.63
N PRO A 100 7.40 -8.73 -9.80
CA PRO A 100 7.30 -7.58 -10.68
C PRO A 100 6.21 -7.65 -11.77
N ARG A 101 5.33 -8.66 -11.76
CA ARG A 101 4.21 -8.69 -12.71
C ARG A 101 3.18 -7.61 -12.38
N HIS A 102 2.59 -7.05 -13.43
CA HIS A 102 1.46 -6.11 -13.36
C HIS A 102 1.75 -4.86 -12.50
N ARG A 103 2.94 -4.23 -12.65
CA ARG A 103 3.20 -2.92 -12.07
C ARG A 103 2.24 -1.88 -12.67
N GLY A 104 1.54 -1.13 -11.85
CA GLY A 104 0.64 -0.05 -12.28
C GLY A 104 -0.76 -0.14 -11.70
N ILE A 105 -1.60 0.81 -12.11
CA ILE A 105 -2.86 1.14 -11.44
C ILE A 105 -3.95 0.08 -11.57
N ALA A 106 -3.95 -0.74 -12.64
CA ALA A 106 -5.01 -1.71 -12.93
C ALA A 106 -4.54 -3.18 -12.79
N ALA A 107 -3.71 -3.48 -11.77
CA ALA A 107 -3.07 -4.78 -11.63
C ALA A 107 -4.06 -5.96 -11.59
N VAL A 108 -5.15 -5.82 -10.84
CA VAL A 108 -6.14 -6.90 -10.69
C VAL A 108 -6.88 -7.17 -12.00
N GLU A 109 -7.27 -6.09 -12.70
CA GLU A 109 -7.92 -6.16 -14.00
C GLU A 109 -7.00 -6.81 -15.06
N TRP A 110 -5.71 -6.47 -15.04
CA TRP A 110 -4.75 -7.08 -15.96
C TRP A 110 -4.47 -8.56 -15.63
N THR A 111 -4.48 -8.95 -14.36
CA THR A 111 -4.43 -10.37 -13.96
C THR A 111 -5.58 -11.16 -14.61
N ILE A 112 -6.80 -10.64 -14.54
CA ILE A 112 -7.98 -11.27 -15.17
C ILE A 112 -7.89 -11.26 -16.71
N ARG A 113 -7.52 -10.11 -17.31
CA ARG A 113 -7.37 -9.98 -18.78
C ARG A 113 -6.29 -10.89 -19.36
N ALA A 114 -5.18 -11.05 -18.66
CA ALA A 114 -4.10 -11.94 -19.04
C ALA A 114 -4.46 -13.42 -18.85
N LYS A 115 -5.60 -13.71 -18.21
CA LYS A 115 -6.03 -15.07 -17.82
C LYS A 115 -4.96 -15.77 -16.98
N ASP A 116 -4.30 -15.02 -16.11
CA ASP A 116 -3.31 -15.60 -15.20
C ASP A 116 -4.02 -16.60 -14.27
N PRO A 117 -3.54 -17.84 -14.12
CA PRO A 117 -4.16 -18.83 -13.25
C PRO A 117 -3.91 -18.53 -11.76
N ILE A 118 -2.94 -17.66 -11.49
CA ILE A 118 -2.50 -17.27 -10.15
C ILE A 118 -2.48 -15.75 -10.07
N ALA A 119 -3.04 -15.23 -9.01
CA ALA A 119 -2.95 -13.84 -8.58
C ALA A 119 -2.15 -13.75 -7.28
N GLY A 120 -1.79 -12.57 -6.87
CA GLY A 120 -1.14 -12.38 -5.57
C GLY A 120 -1.13 -10.95 -5.11
N GLY A 121 -0.49 -10.76 -3.98
CA GLY A 121 -0.29 -9.47 -3.36
C GLY A 121 1.15 -9.32 -2.88
N THR A 122 1.65 -8.10 -2.94
CA THR A 122 3.01 -7.76 -2.54
C THR A 122 3.01 -6.53 -1.66
N VAL A 123 3.60 -6.62 -0.48
CA VAL A 123 4.06 -5.45 0.28
C VAL A 123 5.47 -5.16 -0.20
N TYR A 124 5.72 -3.93 -0.64
CA TYR A 124 6.98 -3.53 -1.23
C TYR A 124 7.46 -2.19 -0.69
N HIS A 125 8.76 -1.95 -0.75
CA HIS A 125 9.35 -0.67 -0.39
C HIS A 125 8.96 0.39 -1.42
N LEU A 126 8.49 1.54 -0.95
CA LEU A 126 8.23 2.69 -1.81
C LEU A 126 9.55 3.22 -2.38
N ALA A 127 9.57 3.54 -3.66
CA ALA A 127 10.74 3.98 -4.39
C ALA A 127 10.33 4.98 -5.49
N ASP A 128 11.32 5.60 -6.14
CA ASP A 128 11.10 6.56 -7.23
C ASP A 128 10.31 5.97 -8.42
N ARG A 129 10.62 4.73 -8.76
CA ARG A 129 9.92 4.01 -9.83
C ARG A 129 8.69 3.32 -9.24
N MET A 130 7.55 3.53 -9.88
CA MET A 130 6.27 2.93 -9.46
C MET A 130 6.40 1.40 -9.35
N ASP A 131 5.99 0.85 -8.21
CA ASP A 131 5.90 -0.57 -7.89
C ASP A 131 7.21 -1.37 -8.12
N ALA A 132 8.38 -0.68 -8.12
CA ALA A 132 9.67 -1.30 -8.43
C ALA A 132 10.62 -1.44 -7.23
N GLY A 133 10.19 -1.07 -6.03
CA GLY A 133 10.97 -1.24 -4.81
C GLY A 133 11.09 -2.70 -4.39
N ALA A 134 11.99 -2.99 -3.46
CA ALA A 134 12.21 -4.34 -2.95
C ALA A 134 10.93 -4.92 -2.32
N ILE A 135 10.75 -6.22 -2.46
CA ILE A 135 9.63 -6.97 -1.87
C ILE A 135 9.91 -7.15 -0.37
N ALA A 136 8.96 -6.72 0.47
CA ALA A 136 8.99 -6.95 1.91
C ALA A 136 8.22 -8.23 2.30
N ALA A 137 7.05 -8.46 1.69
CA ALA A 137 6.28 -9.70 1.85
C ALA A 137 5.47 -9.95 0.58
N GLN A 138 5.19 -11.21 0.28
CA GLN A 138 4.46 -11.59 -0.92
C GLN A 138 3.74 -12.91 -0.72
N ASP A 139 2.50 -13.01 -1.21
CA ASP A 139 1.74 -14.25 -1.21
C ASP A 139 0.85 -14.33 -2.45
N TRP A 140 0.24 -15.49 -2.69
CA TRP A 140 -0.53 -15.77 -3.89
C TRP A 140 -1.82 -16.55 -3.61
N CYS A 141 -2.71 -16.58 -4.60
CA CYS A 141 -3.91 -17.40 -4.61
C CYS A 141 -4.25 -17.83 -6.03
N PHE A 142 -5.05 -18.88 -6.18
CA PHE A 142 -5.62 -19.24 -7.48
C PHE A 142 -6.71 -18.23 -7.87
N VAL A 143 -6.76 -17.92 -9.17
CA VAL A 143 -7.88 -17.20 -9.78
C VAL A 143 -8.99 -18.20 -10.05
N GLY A 144 -10.20 -17.89 -9.59
CA GLY A 144 -11.37 -18.74 -9.80
C GLY A 144 -11.82 -18.73 -11.27
N LYS A 145 -12.49 -19.82 -11.70
CA LYS A 145 -13.11 -19.88 -13.02
C LYS A 145 -14.13 -18.75 -13.17
N ASP A 146 -14.02 -18.00 -14.24
CA ASP A 146 -14.92 -16.87 -14.57
C ASP A 146 -14.96 -15.77 -13.49
N GLU A 147 -13.96 -15.71 -12.61
CA GLU A 147 -13.87 -14.71 -11.55
C GLU A 147 -13.58 -13.32 -12.14
N THR A 148 -14.31 -12.32 -11.67
CA THR A 148 -14.07 -10.91 -12.03
C THR A 148 -12.99 -10.30 -11.15
N ALA A 149 -12.38 -9.19 -11.61
CA ALA A 149 -11.38 -8.44 -10.84
C ALA A 149 -11.92 -8.01 -9.45
N ARG A 150 -13.19 -7.59 -9.39
CA ARG A 150 -13.84 -7.21 -8.14
C ARG A 150 -13.98 -8.40 -7.18
N GLN A 151 -14.43 -9.55 -7.68
CA GLN A 151 -14.56 -10.76 -6.86
C GLN A 151 -13.20 -11.25 -6.34
N LEU A 152 -12.18 -11.27 -7.19
CA LEU A 152 -10.81 -11.62 -6.80
C LEU A 152 -10.27 -10.67 -5.73
N TRP A 153 -10.49 -9.36 -5.89
CA TRP A 153 -10.11 -8.36 -4.89
C TRP A 153 -10.79 -8.62 -3.55
N GLU A 154 -12.12 -8.73 -3.55
CA GLU A 154 -12.92 -8.87 -2.33
C GLU A 154 -12.67 -10.22 -1.61
N ARG A 155 -12.54 -11.31 -2.38
CA ARG A 155 -12.34 -12.66 -1.84
C ARG A 155 -10.93 -12.88 -1.30
N ALA A 156 -9.92 -12.42 -2.00
CA ALA A 156 -8.54 -12.84 -1.73
C ALA A 156 -7.55 -11.69 -1.56
N LEU A 157 -7.50 -10.73 -2.49
CA LEU A 157 -6.37 -9.79 -2.52
C LEU A 157 -6.46 -8.73 -1.42
N ALA A 158 -7.65 -8.24 -1.10
CA ALA A 158 -7.79 -7.27 -0.02
C ALA A 158 -7.50 -7.89 1.37
N PRO A 159 -8.06 -9.06 1.73
CA PRO A 159 -7.65 -9.76 2.97
C PRO A 159 -6.16 -10.10 3.02
N MET A 160 -5.59 -10.57 1.91
CA MET A 160 -4.15 -10.85 1.78
C MET A 160 -3.31 -9.61 2.06
N GLY A 161 -3.71 -8.45 1.50
CA GLY A 161 -3.00 -7.19 1.71
C GLY A 161 -2.98 -6.77 3.17
N GLN A 162 -4.09 -6.90 3.88
CA GLN A 162 -4.15 -6.60 5.32
C GLN A 162 -3.22 -7.52 6.12
N ARG A 163 -3.22 -8.83 5.84
CA ARG A 163 -2.36 -9.80 6.50
C ARG A 163 -0.87 -9.53 6.22
N LEU A 164 -0.49 -9.34 4.96
CA LEU A 164 0.91 -9.08 4.59
C LEU A 164 1.44 -7.76 5.18
N LEU A 165 0.61 -6.70 5.20
CA LEU A 165 0.98 -5.45 5.86
C LEU A 165 1.18 -5.67 7.36
N ALA A 166 0.30 -6.41 8.03
CA ALA A 166 0.44 -6.74 9.44
C ALA A 166 1.75 -7.51 9.72
N GLU A 167 2.07 -8.53 8.92
CA GLU A 167 3.32 -9.29 9.02
C GLU A 167 4.56 -8.40 8.91
N VAL A 168 4.59 -7.48 7.93
CA VAL A 168 5.71 -6.53 7.75
C VAL A 168 5.81 -5.55 8.91
N ILE A 169 4.70 -5.07 9.44
CA ILE A 169 4.65 -4.18 10.60
C ILE A 169 5.18 -4.87 11.86
N ASP A 170 4.74 -6.09 12.13
CA ASP A 170 5.21 -6.85 13.30
C ASP A 170 6.69 -7.21 13.19
N TYR A 171 7.16 -7.53 11.99
CA TYR A 171 8.59 -7.71 11.73
C TYR A 171 9.37 -6.42 12.02
N ALA A 172 8.91 -5.27 11.52
CA ALA A 172 9.55 -3.98 11.74
C ALA A 172 9.61 -3.60 13.22
N LYS A 173 8.55 -3.89 13.98
CA LYS A 173 8.51 -3.66 15.44
C LYS A 173 9.55 -4.50 16.17
N THR A 174 9.74 -5.75 15.75
CA THR A 174 10.64 -6.71 16.40
C THR A 174 12.11 -6.46 16.05
N HIS A 175 12.39 -6.13 14.77
CA HIS A 175 13.76 -6.09 14.25
C HIS A 175 14.30 -4.67 14.02
N GLY A 176 13.43 -3.64 14.08
CA GLY A 176 13.85 -2.27 13.78
C GLY A 176 14.22 -2.01 12.31
N ALA A 177 13.92 -2.96 11.43
CA ALA A 177 14.22 -2.96 10.00
C ALA A 177 13.07 -3.61 9.22
N LEU A 178 13.05 -3.44 7.91
CA LEU A 178 12.07 -4.07 7.00
C LEU A 178 12.73 -5.23 6.23
N PRO A 179 12.00 -6.33 5.98
CA PRO A 179 12.47 -7.34 5.04
C PRO A 179 12.64 -6.71 3.65
N ALA A 180 13.65 -7.15 2.89
CA ALA A 180 13.88 -6.63 1.56
C ALA A 180 14.46 -7.70 0.63
N ARG A 181 13.76 -8.00 -0.46
CA ARG A 181 14.22 -8.87 -1.54
C ARG A 181 14.08 -8.12 -2.87
N PRO A 182 15.14 -7.99 -3.68
CA PRO A 182 15.04 -7.34 -5.00
C PRO A 182 13.99 -8.01 -5.88
N GLN A 183 13.33 -7.22 -6.71
CA GLN A 183 12.47 -7.74 -7.78
C GLN A 183 13.35 -8.23 -8.94
N ASP A 184 12.94 -9.32 -9.59
CA ASP A 184 13.60 -9.81 -10.81
C ASP A 184 12.99 -9.12 -12.04
N GLU A 185 13.72 -8.15 -12.59
CA GLU A 185 13.26 -7.29 -13.69
C GLU A 185 12.92 -8.07 -14.98
N GLN A 186 13.45 -9.29 -15.17
CA GLN A 186 13.13 -10.10 -16.36
C GLN A 186 11.64 -10.50 -16.43
N PHE A 187 10.96 -10.55 -15.27
CA PHE A 187 9.53 -10.89 -15.18
C PHE A 187 8.62 -9.66 -15.06
N ALA A 188 9.17 -8.46 -15.18
CA ALA A 188 8.40 -7.24 -15.01
C ALA A 188 7.41 -7.04 -16.17
N THR A 189 6.14 -6.83 -15.83
CA THR A 189 5.09 -6.43 -16.76
C THR A 189 4.36 -5.20 -16.26
N LYS A 190 3.66 -4.48 -17.17
CA LYS A 190 2.93 -3.26 -16.84
C LYS A 190 1.43 -3.52 -16.81
N ALA A 191 0.74 -2.83 -15.92
CA ALA A 191 -0.71 -2.81 -15.78
C ALA A 191 -1.22 -1.35 -15.83
N PRO A 192 -1.17 -0.70 -17.00
CA PRO A 192 -1.65 0.67 -17.14
C PRO A 192 -3.15 0.76 -16.87
N ALA A 193 -3.65 1.98 -16.63
CA ALA A 193 -5.09 2.22 -16.58
C ALA A 193 -5.77 1.65 -17.82
N LEU A 194 -6.95 1.07 -17.63
CA LEU A 194 -7.76 0.62 -18.75
C LEU A 194 -8.32 1.84 -19.47
N ALA A 195 -8.27 1.83 -20.80
CA ALA A 195 -9.07 2.75 -21.57
C ALA A 195 -10.56 2.38 -21.42
N ASP A 196 -11.38 3.37 -21.21
CA ASP A 196 -12.84 3.27 -21.18
C ASP A 196 -13.39 2.75 -22.53
#